data_de4614d3caaab7b3e7bb5dc9e88b507b
#
_entry.id   de4614d3caaab7b3e7bb5dc9e88b507b
#
_cell.length_a   1.000
_cell.length_b   1.000
_cell.length_c   1.000
_cell.angle_alpha   90.00
_cell.angle_beta   90.00
_cell.angle_gamma   90.00
#
_symmetry.space_group_name_H-M   'P 1'
#
loop_
_entity.id
_entity.type
_entity.pdbx_description
1 polymer ?
#
loop_
_entity_poly.entity_id
_entity_poly.type
_entity_poly.pdbx_seq_one_letter_code
_entity_poly.pdbx_strand_id
1 'polypeptide(L)'
;AEHLAKLKEIAVECGFIAPIYTVTGWNSASGAKIPVDEVVPVFGGYCEAPWENHMNRLSPSPHYFFNRMRNDSAIGTDLIAKTQSDGWQLPYERYPFATCELGGGIEVTHHRRPIIKPMDIYAVSLVKLGDGNNLVGYYMYHGGTNKIGELSTFNETKVTGYPNDYPILSYDFQAPLSEYGEVREQYGLLNMLHMFVNDFGEEFAPMIAVDSANSVEADDTNSLRYGMRTNGKSGFVFVNHYQ
;
A
#
# COMPACT_ATOMS: atom_id res chain seq x y z
N ALA A 1 -7.38 -8.70 18.50
CA ALA A 1 -7.88 -9.92 17.81
C ALA A 1 -9.35 -10.19 18.18
N GLU A 2 -9.72 -10.36 19.44
CA GLU A 2 -11.08 -10.71 19.90
C GLU A 2 -12.17 -9.77 19.36
N HIS A 3 -11.95 -8.47 19.43
CA HIS A 3 -12.89 -7.49 18.92
C HIS A 3 -13.19 -7.67 17.42
N LEU A 4 -12.15 -7.87 16.61
CA LEU A 4 -12.32 -8.11 15.16
C LEU A 4 -13.02 -9.44 14.87
N ALA A 5 -12.72 -10.49 15.62
CA ALA A 5 -13.41 -11.77 15.51
C ALA A 5 -14.91 -11.62 15.83
N LYS A 6 -15.25 -10.86 16.88
CA LYS A 6 -16.66 -10.59 17.22
C LYS A 6 -17.38 -9.75 16.19
N LEU A 7 -16.72 -8.77 15.57
CA LEU A 7 -17.31 -8.00 14.47
C LEU A 7 -17.59 -8.89 13.25
N LYS A 8 -16.67 -9.81 12.93
CA LYS A 8 -16.89 -10.79 11.88
C LYS A 8 -18.07 -11.71 12.16
N GLU A 9 -18.14 -12.24 13.39
CA GLU A 9 -19.27 -13.08 13.82
C GLU A 9 -20.59 -12.36 13.61
N ILE A 10 -20.73 -11.12 14.05
CA ILE A 10 -21.93 -10.29 13.86
C ILE A 10 -22.25 -10.08 12.37
N ALA A 11 -21.22 -9.79 11.57
CA ALA A 11 -21.42 -9.62 10.13
C ALA A 11 -21.97 -10.90 9.48
N VAL A 12 -21.43 -12.07 9.83
CA VAL A 12 -21.88 -13.37 9.34
C VAL A 12 -23.31 -13.67 9.82
N GLU A 13 -23.65 -13.41 11.09
CA GLU A 13 -24.99 -13.53 11.62
C GLU A 13 -26.00 -12.65 10.90
N CYS A 14 -25.55 -11.47 10.42
CA CYS A 14 -26.36 -10.58 9.58
C CYS A 14 -26.43 -10.99 8.11
N GLY A 15 -25.87 -12.15 7.73
CA GLY A 15 -25.92 -12.68 6.36
C GLY A 15 -24.78 -12.22 5.43
N PHE A 16 -23.72 -11.62 5.96
CA PHE A 16 -22.55 -11.24 5.16
C PHE A 16 -21.71 -12.48 4.81
N ILE A 17 -21.51 -12.73 3.52
CA ILE A 17 -20.86 -13.95 3.02
C ILE A 17 -19.53 -13.68 2.29
N ALA A 18 -19.18 -12.40 2.07
CA ALA A 18 -17.93 -12.05 1.39
C ALA A 18 -16.71 -12.18 2.35
N PRO A 19 -15.50 -12.38 1.81
CA PRO A 19 -14.28 -12.29 2.62
C PRO A 19 -14.19 -10.94 3.33
N ILE A 20 -13.78 -10.97 4.59
CA ILE A 20 -13.56 -9.77 5.40
C ILE A 20 -12.06 -9.51 5.45
N TYR A 21 -11.65 -8.28 5.17
CA TYR A 21 -10.27 -7.86 5.30
C TYR A 21 -10.13 -6.78 6.38
N THR A 22 -8.94 -6.63 6.90
CA THR A 22 -8.60 -5.58 7.86
C THR A 22 -7.24 -5.00 7.53
N VAL A 23 -7.09 -3.70 7.79
CA VAL A 23 -5.79 -3.04 7.71
C VAL A 23 -4.88 -3.60 8.79
N THR A 24 -3.64 -3.85 8.45
CA THR A 24 -2.58 -4.14 9.42
C THR A 24 -2.24 -2.86 10.16
N GLY A 25 -2.16 -2.85 11.44
CA GLY A 25 -2.00 -1.64 12.26
C GLY A 25 -0.94 -0.64 11.76
N TRP A 26 -1.05 0.55 12.25
CA TRP A 26 -0.12 1.65 12.00
C TRP A 26 0.93 1.72 13.10
N ASN A 27 1.97 2.51 12.88
CA ASN A 27 3.10 2.70 13.81
C ASN A 27 2.68 2.97 15.28
N SER A 28 1.53 3.57 15.49
CA SER A 28 0.97 3.85 16.81
C SER A 28 0.11 2.72 17.39
N ALA A 29 -0.16 1.69 16.61
CA ALA A 29 -0.98 0.54 17.02
C ALA A 29 -0.14 -0.59 17.64
N SER A 30 0.93 -0.24 18.35
CA SER A 30 1.81 -1.20 19.00
C SER A 30 1.04 -2.20 19.85
N GLY A 31 1.31 -3.49 19.64
CA GLY A 31 0.57 -4.58 20.29
C GLY A 31 -0.74 -4.97 19.62
N ALA A 32 -1.15 -4.29 18.54
CA ALA A 32 -2.31 -4.70 17.77
C ALA A 32 -2.08 -6.10 17.15
N LYS A 33 -3.11 -6.93 17.23
CA LYS A 33 -3.12 -8.27 16.64
C LYS A 33 -4.38 -8.47 15.86
N ILE A 34 -4.27 -9.09 14.69
CA ILE A 34 -5.44 -9.54 13.95
C ILE A 34 -5.75 -11.01 14.29
N PRO A 35 -7.02 -11.44 14.24
CA PRO A 35 -7.37 -12.84 14.41
C PRO A 35 -6.91 -13.63 13.17
N VAL A 36 -5.92 -14.50 13.39
CA VAL A 36 -5.34 -15.34 12.34
C VAL A 36 -6.42 -16.25 11.78
N ASP A 37 -6.48 -16.35 10.43
CA ASP A 37 -7.47 -17.11 9.64
C ASP A 37 -8.91 -16.60 9.69
N GLU A 38 -9.18 -15.53 10.42
CA GLU A 38 -10.51 -14.96 10.51
C GLU A 38 -10.74 -13.81 9.52
N VAL A 39 -9.71 -13.02 9.27
CA VAL A 39 -9.74 -11.88 8.37
C VAL A 39 -8.48 -11.84 7.51
N VAL A 40 -8.60 -11.28 6.31
CA VAL A 40 -7.46 -11.11 5.40
C VAL A 40 -6.72 -9.81 5.77
N PRO A 41 -5.44 -9.87 6.09
CA PRO A 41 -4.64 -8.66 6.31
C PRO A 41 -4.38 -7.96 4.98
N VAL A 42 -4.54 -6.64 4.95
CA VAL A 42 -4.20 -5.80 3.81
C VAL A 42 -3.12 -4.80 4.19
N PHE A 43 -2.30 -4.42 3.22
CA PHE A 43 -1.06 -3.70 3.42
C PHE A 43 -1.04 -2.40 2.62
N GLY A 44 0.07 -1.68 2.73
CA GLY A 44 0.27 -0.44 1.99
C GLY A 44 1.73 -0.20 1.63
N GLY A 45 1.95 0.77 0.77
CA GLY A 45 3.27 1.22 0.35
C GLY A 45 3.16 2.47 -0.51
N TYR A 46 4.13 3.38 -0.35
CA TYR A 46 4.13 4.65 -1.06
C TYR A 46 5.45 4.86 -1.79
N CYS A 47 5.40 5.65 -2.83
CA CYS A 47 6.59 6.08 -3.57
C CYS A 47 7.50 7.00 -2.74
N GLU A 48 6.96 7.61 -1.68
CA GLU A 48 7.67 8.42 -0.70
C GLU A 48 7.00 8.28 0.68
N ALA A 49 7.75 8.45 1.77
CA ALA A 49 7.21 8.32 3.12
C ALA A 49 6.11 9.37 3.40
N PRO A 50 4.86 8.97 3.69
CA PRO A 50 3.73 9.88 3.74
C PRO A 50 3.73 10.79 4.99
N TRP A 51 4.36 10.37 6.10
CA TRP A 51 4.37 11.13 7.35
C TRP A 51 5.71 11.80 7.64
N GLU A 52 6.56 11.92 6.63
CA GLU A 52 7.83 12.60 6.81
C GLU A 52 7.64 14.08 7.12
N ASN A 53 8.30 14.58 8.15
CA ASN A 53 8.08 15.92 8.69
C ASN A 53 9.25 16.88 8.53
N HIS A 54 10.22 16.53 7.69
CA HIS A 54 11.36 17.38 7.36
C HIS A 54 11.52 17.56 5.84
N MET A 55 12.37 18.54 5.46
CA MET A 55 12.59 18.90 4.06
C MET A 55 13.78 18.15 3.41
N ASN A 56 14.43 17.26 4.14
CA ASN A 56 15.57 16.51 3.60
C ASN A 56 15.15 15.65 2.43
N ARG A 57 16.06 15.44 1.49
CA ARG A 57 15.86 14.46 0.43
C ARG A 57 15.76 13.07 1.05
N LEU A 58 14.71 12.35 0.68
CA LEU A 58 14.54 10.96 1.08
C LEU A 58 15.31 10.03 0.13
N SER A 59 15.70 8.88 0.64
CA SER A 59 16.15 7.78 -0.22
C SER A 59 15.00 7.27 -1.07
N PRO A 60 15.25 6.62 -2.22
CA PRO A 60 14.22 5.95 -2.98
C PRO A 60 13.42 4.99 -2.09
N SER A 61 12.11 4.98 -2.26
CA SER A 61 11.25 4.08 -1.51
C SER A 61 11.60 2.61 -1.83
N PRO A 62 11.61 1.72 -0.82
CA PRO A 62 11.84 0.29 -1.06
C PRO A 62 10.79 -0.34 -1.96
N HIS A 63 9.66 0.33 -2.16
CA HIS A 63 8.57 -0.15 -3.02
C HIS A 63 8.85 -0.02 -4.52
N TYR A 64 9.97 0.60 -4.91
CA TYR A 64 10.45 0.58 -6.30
C TYR A 64 11.24 -0.69 -6.64
N PHE A 65 11.53 -1.54 -5.67
CA PHE A 65 12.39 -2.71 -5.82
C PHE A 65 11.61 -4.01 -5.60
N PHE A 66 11.87 -5.03 -6.40
CA PHE A 66 11.29 -6.36 -6.23
C PHE A 66 11.95 -7.04 -5.01
N ASN A 67 11.25 -7.06 -3.89
CA ASN A 67 11.73 -7.56 -2.60
C ASN A 67 10.64 -8.29 -1.80
N ARG A 68 9.46 -8.48 -2.38
CA ARG A 68 8.26 -9.06 -1.76
C ARG A 68 7.81 -8.37 -0.46
N MET A 69 8.24 -7.15 -0.25
CA MET A 69 7.82 -6.36 0.90
C MET A 69 6.32 -6.07 0.81
N ARG A 70 5.57 -6.53 1.80
CA ARG A 70 4.13 -6.29 1.86
C ARG A 70 3.80 -4.96 2.52
N ASN A 71 4.56 -4.60 3.54
CA ASN A 71 4.39 -3.36 4.29
C ASN A 71 5.77 -2.80 4.68
N ASP A 72 5.85 -1.52 5.00
CA ASP A 72 7.09 -0.91 5.45
C ASP A 72 6.94 -0.17 6.79
N SER A 73 8.06 0.30 7.33
CA SER A 73 8.10 1.01 8.61
C SER A 73 7.38 2.35 8.61
N ALA A 74 7.17 2.95 7.44
CA ALA A 74 6.47 4.22 7.35
C ALA A 74 4.95 4.07 7.52
N ILE A 75 4.42 2.84 7.31
CA ILE A 75 2.98 2.57 7.39
C ILE A 75 2.64 1.77 8.64
N GLY A 76 3.40 0.76 8.98
CA GLY A 76 3.14 -0.04 10.17
C GLY A 76 4.21 -1.08 10.37
N THR A 77 5.02 -0.88 11.39
CA THR A 77 6.07 -1.82 11.79
C THR A 77 5.62 -2.81 12.84
N ASP A 78 4.56 -2.53 13.53
CA ASP A 78 4.04 -3.28 14.66
C ASP A 78 3.63 -4.72 14.30
N LEU A 79 3.24 -4.98 13.05
CA LEU A 79 2.96 -6.32 12.56
C LEU A 79 4.14 -6.97 11.81
N ILE A 80 5.13 -6.18 11.41
CA ILE A 80 6.35 -6.65 10.76
C ILE A 80 7.49 -6.73 11.76
N ALA A 81 7.46 -5.91 12.79
CA ALA A 81 8.50 -5.83 13.80
C ALA A 81 8.73 -7.21 14.40
N LYS A 82 9.99 -7.59 14.43
CA LYS A 82 10.47 -8.92 14.81
C LYS A 82 10.05 -9.37 16.19
N THR A 83 9.47 -8.47 16.99
CA THR A 83 9.05 -8.78 18.37
C THR A 83 7.97 -7.83 18.85
N GLN A 84 6.74 -8.27 18.79
CA GLN A 84 5.85 -7.92 19.89
C GLN A 84 6.44 -8.54 21.16
N SER A 85 6.25 -7.90 22.30
CA SER A 85 6.81 -8.34 23.59
C SER A 85 6.49 -9.79 23.98
N ASP A 86 5.51 -10.40 23.31
CA ASP A 86 5.07 -11.79 23.49
C ASP A 86 5.46 -12.71 22.32
N GLY A 87 6.28 -12.24 21.37
CA GLY A 87 6.77 -13.01 20.23
C GLY A 87 5.73 -13.26 19.12
N TRP A 88 4.56 -12.63 19.15
CA TRP A 88 3.56 -12.81 18.11
C TRP A 88 4.05 -12.22 16.78
N GLN A 89 3.84 -12.95 15.68
CA GLN A 89 4.11 -12.51 14.31
C GLN A 89 2.94 -12.90 13.42
N LEU A 90 2.64 -12.06 12.44
CA LEU A 90 1.66 -12.38 11.43
C LEU A 90 2.22 -13.47 10.48
N PRO A 91 1.55 -14.63 10.34
CA PRO A 91 2.00 -15.68 9.43
C PRO A 91 1.68 -15.30 7.98
N TYR A 92 2.51 -14.47 7.37
CA TYR A 92 2.31 -13.91 6.03
C TYR A 92 2.05 -14.95 4.94
N GLU A 93 2.70 -16.10 5.03
CA GLU A 93 2.58 -17.21 4.07
C GLU A 93 1.18 -17.84 4.02
N ARG A 94 0.37 -17.60 5.04
CA ARG A 94 -1.01 -18.10 5.12
C ARG A 94 -2.02 -17.22 4.40
N TYR A 95 -1.59 -16.05 3.92
CA TYR A 95 -2.47 -15.05 3.34
C TYR A 95 -2.05 -14.66 1.94
N PRO A 96 -3.01 -14.37 1.05
CA PRO A 96 -2.68 -13.69 -0.19
C PRO A 96 -2.03 -12.34 0.11
N PHE A 97 -1.18 -11.87 -0.78
CA PHE A 97 -0.73 -10.49 -0.72
C PHE A 97 -1.82 -9.60 -1.30
N ALA A 98 -2.31 -8.67 -0.49
CA ALA A 98 -3.33 -7.70 -0.86
C ALA A 98 -2.97 -6.33 -0.28
N THR A 99 -3.23 -5.27 -1.02
CA THR A 99 -3.07 -3.90 -0.55
C THR A 99 -4.41 -3.18 -0.48
N CYS A 100 -4.57 -2.28 0.46
CA CYS A 100 -5.66 -1.31 0.51
C CYS A 100 -5.14 0.12 0.46
N GLU A 101 -3.82 0.27 0.61
CA GLU A 101 -3.16 1.56 0.76
C GLU A 101 -1.87 1.63 -0.06
N LEU A 102 -1.95 1.15 -1.32
CA LEU A 102 -0.90 1.46 -2.27
C LEU A 102 -1.09 2.91 -2.72
N GLY A 103 -0.06 3.74 -2.53
CA GLY A 103 -0.18 5.17 -2.80
C GLY A 103 -0.54 5.46 -4.25
N GLY A 104 -1.73 6.04 -4.48
CA GLY A 104 -2.09 6.63 -5.78
C GLY A 104 -1.52 8.03 -5.97
N GLY A 105 -0.95 8.56 -4.92
CA GLY A 105 -0.28 9.84 -4.81
C GLY A 105 0.28 9.99 -3.39
N ILE A 106 0.54 11.21 -2.98
CA ILE A 106 0.88 11.58 -1.59
C ILE A 106 0.29 12.95 -1.28
N GLU A 107 -0.24 13.10 -0.08
CA GLU A 107 -0.77 14.38 0.37
C GLU A 107 0.37 15.40 0.58
N VAL A 108 0.11 16.65 0.23
CA VAL A 108 0.98 17.77 0.60
C VAL A 108 0.70 18.19 2.02
N THR A 109 1.75 18.45 2.78
CA THR A 109 1.63 18.93 4.17
C THR A 109 2.20 20.33 4.30
N HIS A 110 2.00 20.96 5.46
CA HIS A 110 2.65 22.24 5.76
C HIS A 110 4.19 22.09 5.79
N HIS A 111 4.69 20.93 6.14
CA HIS A 111 6.13 20.66 6.32
C HIS A 111 6.81 20.18 5.05
N ARG A 112 6.05 19.55 4.15
CA ARG A 112 6.59 18.91 2.98
C ARG A 112 5.61 19.00 1.80
N ARG A 113 6.13 19.28 0.61
CA ARG A 113 5.35 19.36 -0.62
C ARG A 113 5.99 18.47 -1.69
N PRO A 114 5.77 17.15 -1.60
CA PRO A 114 6.29 16.22 -2.60
C PRO A 114 5.61 16.49 -3.95
N ILE A 115 6.38 16.35 -5.01
CA ILE A 115 5.87 16.37 -6.39
C ILE A 115 5.90 14.92 -6.87
N ILE A 116 4.73 14.33 -7.00
CA ILE A 116 4.57 12.95 -7.45
C ILE A 116 4.46 12.93 -8.97
N LYS A 117 5.36 12.18 -9.60
CA LYS A 117 5.30 11.96 -11.04
C LYS A 117 4.37 10.79 -11.36
N PRO A 118 3.69 10.81 -12.50
CA PRO A 118 2.81 9.69 -12.90
C PRO A 118 3.51 8.33 -12.87
N MET A 119 4.78 8.30 -13.28
CA MET A 119 5.60 7.08 -13.28
C MET A 119 5.94 6.57 -11.87
N ASP A 120 5.95 7.42 -10.84
CA ASP A 120 6.16 6.98 -9.46
C ASP A 120 5.06 5.99 -9.05
N ILE A 121 3.82 6.35 -9.35
CA ILE A 121 2.64 5.55 -9.01
C ILE A 121 2.58 4.25 -9.83
N TYR A 122 2.84 4.37 -11.14
CA TYR A 122 2.87 3.22 -12.03
C TYR A 122 3.95 2.21 -11.64
N ALA A 123 5.17 2.69 -11.38
CA ALA A 123 6.31 1.83 -11.04
C ALA A 123 6.08 1.05 -9.73
N VAL A 124 5.60 1.72 -8.68
CA VAL A 124 5.28 1.06 -7.40
C VAL A 124 4.18 0.02 -7.60
N SER A 125 3.14 0.33 -8.38
CA SER A 125 2.05 -0.62 -8.67
C SER A 125 2.53 -1.84 -9.46
N LEU A 126 3.38 -1.62 -10.47
CA LEU A 126 3.99 -2.69 -11.26
C LEU A 126 4.84 -3.63 -10.40
N VAL A 127 5.68 -3.05 -9.54
CA VAL A 127 6.52 -3.81 -8.62
C VAL A 127 5.67 -4.67 -7.69
N LYS A 128 4.60 -4.12 -7.11
CA LYS A 128 3.74 -4.89 -6.21
C LYS A 128 3.02 -6.03 -6.91
N LEU A 129 2.63 -5.88 -8.17
CA LEU A 129 2.12 -7.01 -8.97
C LEU A 129 3.18 -8.09 -9.14
N GLY A 130 4.40 -7.72 -9.50
CA GLY A 130 5.53 -8.66 -9.63
C GLY A 130 5.88 -9.35 -8.31
N ASP A 131 5.77 -8.65 -7.19
CA ASP A 131 6.00 -9.15 -5.83
C ASP A 131 4.90 -10.11 -5.31
N GLY A 132 3.84 -10.34 -6.09
CA GLY A 132 2.80 -11.29 -5.73
C GLY A 132 1.49 -10.69 -5.25
N ASN A 133 1.29 -9.38 -5.38
CA ASN A 133 0.04 -8.73 -5.00
C ASN A 133 -1.10 -9.22 -5.90
N ASN A 134 -2.15 -9.78 -5.29
CA ASN A 134 -3.33 -10.31 -5.96
C ASN A 134 -4.57 -9.41 -5.83
N LEU A 135 -4.47 -8.36 -5.02
CA LEU A 135 -5.51 -7.33 -4.88
C LEU A 135 -4.81 -5.99 -4.71
N VAL A 136 -4.78 -5.19 -5.79
CA VAL A 136 -4.16 -3.86 -5.79
C VAL A 136 -5.20 -2.83 -5.40
N GLY A 137 -5.23 -2.48 -4.13
CA GLY A 137 -6.06 -1.42 -3.59
C GLY A 137 -5.23 -0.18 -3.31
N TYR A 138 -5.75 0.98 -3.69
CA TYR A 138 -5.06 2.26 -3.61
C TYR A 138 -5.54 3.14 -2.46
N TYR A 139 -4.64 3.98 -1.97
CA TYR A 139 -4.94 5.12 -1.11
C TYR A 139 -4.10 6.34 -1.51
N MET A 140 -4.67 7.39 -2.12
CA MET A 140 -6.04 7.55 -2.62
C MET A 140 -6.04 7.28 -4.12
N TYR A 141 -7.11 6.68 -4.66
CA TYR A 141 -7.34 6.62 -6.10
C TYR A 141 -8.13 7.84 -6.61
N HIS A 142 -9.00 8.35 -5.77
CA HIS A 142 -9.74 9.59 -5.94
C HIS A 142 -9.52 10.46 -4.69
N GLY A 143 -9.13 11.69 -4.90
CA GLY A 143 -9.01 12.66 -3.81
C GLY A 143 -10.34 12.96 -3.15
N GLY A 144 -10.30 13.53 -1.97
CA GLY A 144 -11.47 13.85 -1.17
C GLY A 144 -11.46 15.25 -0.56
N THR A 145 -12.59 15.64 -0.03
CA THR A 145 -12.76 16.87 0.74
C THR A 145 -13.25 16.52 2.14
N ASN A 146 -12.53 16.96 3.15
CA ASN A 146 -12.94 16.82 4.55
C ASN A 146 -14.18 17.69 4.83
N LYS A 147 -15.16 17.11 5.50
CA LYS A 147 -16.36 17.87 5.89
C LYS A 147 -16.07 18.75 7.09
N ILE A 148 -16.64 19.97 7.08
CA ILE A 148 -16.73 20.80 8.27
C ILE A 148 -17.89 20.26 9.09
N GLY A 149 -17.61 19.77 10.29
CA GLY A 149 -18.62 19.35 11.25
C GLY A 149 -19.05 20.48 12.16
N GLU A 150 -20.10 20.26 12.93
CA GLU A 150 -20.59 21.23 13.91
C GLU A 150 -19.60 21.48 15.06
N LEU A 151 -18.90 20.44 15.49
CA LEU A 151 -17.99 20.50 16.64
C LEU A 151 -16.51 20.50 16.22
N SER A 152 -16.18 19.93 15.08
CA SER A 152 -14.80 19.82 14.59
C SER A 152 -14.76 19.57 13.09
N THR A 153 -13.60 19.86 12.48
CA THR A 153 -13.28 19.44 11.12
C THR A 153 -12.41 18.18 11.20
N PHE A 154 -12.76 17.18 10.42
CA PHE A 154 -11.97 15.96 10.34
C PHE A 154 -10.68 16.25 9.55
N ASN A 155 -9.57 16.39 10.27
CA ASN A 155 -8.25 16.61 9.67
C ASN A 155 -7.13 16.06 10.56
N GLU A 156 -6.03 15.76 9.94
CA GLU A 156 -4.83 15.21 10.58
C GLU A 156 -3.86 16.35 10.89
N THR A 157 -3.55 16.55 12.16
CA THR A 157 -2.67 17.63 12.62
C THR A 157 -1.78 17.19 13.78
N LYS A 158 -0.73 17.93 14.06
CA LYS A 158 0.09 17.76 15.26
C LYS A 158 -0.72 17.83 16.55
N VAL A 159 -1.77 18.65 16.56
CA VAL A 159 -2.67 18.77 17.71
C VAL A 159 -3.43 17.47 17.97
N THR A 160 -3.71 16.71 16.92
CA THR A 160 -4.38 15.40 17.02
C THR A 160 -3.40 14.22 17.08
N GLY A 161 -2.10 14.49 17.26
CA GLY A 161 -1.07 13.49 17.47
C GLY A 161 -0.37 13.00 16.19
N TYR A 162 -0.62 13.63 15.04
CA TYR A 162 0.07 13.30 13.79
C TYR A 162 1.45 13.97 13.73
N PRO A 163 2.41 13.40 12.99
CA PRO A 163 3.76 13.97 12.90
C PRO A 163 3.82 15.28 12.12
N ASN A 164 2.83 15.58 11.29
CA ASN A 164 2.75 16.80 10.49
C ASN A 164 1.31 17.31 10.38
N ASP A 165 1.14 18.48 9.77
CA ASP A 165 -0.16 19.12 9.57
C ASP A 165 -0.57 19.01 8.10
N TYR A 166 -1.67 18.34 7.84
CA TYR A 166 -2.33 18.25 6.55
C TYR A 166 -3.23 19.48 6.29
N PRO A 167 -3.59 19.75 5.03
CA PRO A 167 -4.63 20.73 4.73
C PRO A 167 -5.93 20.40 5.43
N ILE A 168 -6.65 21.43 5.88
CA ILE A 168 -7.86 21.22 6.69
C ILE A 168 -9.00 20.61 5.86
N LEU A 169 -9.22 21.13 4.66
CA LEU A 169 -10.34 20.71 3.83
C LEU A 169 -9.93 19.77 2.69
N SER A 170 -8.92 20.15 1.93
CA SER A 170 -8.47 19.34 0.81
C SER A 170 -7.79 18.06 1.28
N TYR A 171 -8.19 16.98 0.70
CA TYR A 171 -7.53 15.67 0.79
C TYR A 171 -7.32 15.13 -0.62
N ASP A 172 -6.79 15.99 -1.50
CA ASP A 172 -6.58 15.71 -2.92
C ASP A 172 -5.59 14.55 -3.16
N PHE A 173 -4.59 14.45 -2.30
CA PHE A 173 -3.60 13.37 -2.30
C PHE A 173 -2.79 13.26 -3.58
N GLN A 174 -2.86 14.22 -4.49
CA GLN A 174 -2.34 14.08 -5.86
C GLN A 174 -2.80 12.76 -6.53
N ALA A 175 -4.01 12.32 -6.21
CA ALA A 175 -4.58 11.05 -6.63
C ALA A 175 -4.80 11.00 -8.15
N PRO A 176 -4.92 9.81 -8.77
CA PRO A 176 -5.24 9.65 -10.20
C PRO A 176 -6.48 10.42 -10.65
N LEU A 177 -7.50 10.48 -9.80
CA LEU A 177 -8.63 11.39 -9.91
C LEU A 177 -8.51 12.43 -8.79
N SER A 178 -8.50 13.71 -9.15
CA SER A 178 -8.37 14.79 -8.17
C SER A 178 -9.57 14.87 -7.23
N GLU A 179 -9.47 15.71 -6.20
CA GLU A 179 -10.57 16.04 -5.30
C GLU A 179 -11.86 16.43 -6.04
N TYR A 180 -11.74 17.06 -7.20
CA TYR A 180 -12.87 17.52 -8.02
C TYR A 180 -13.14 16.65 -9.25
N GLY A 181 -12.49 15.48 -9.35
CA GLY A 181 -12.71 14.52 -10.44
C GLY A 181 -11.89 14.77 -11.71
N GLU A 182 -10.90 15.65 -11.67
CA GLU A 182 -9.97 15.83 -12.79
C GLU A 182 -9.13 14.57 -12.99
N VAL A 183 -8.99 14.15 -14.24
CA VAL A 183 -8.21 12.98 -14.60
C VAL A 183 -6.74 13.37 -14.76
N ARG A 184 -5.86 12.78 -13.96
CA ARG A 184 -4.42 12.97 -14.07
C ARG A 184 -3.77 11.88 -14.92
N GLU A 185 -2.55 12.12 -15.38
CA GLU A 185 -1.80 11.23 -16.26
C GLU A 185 -1.63 9.82 -15.67
N GLN A 186 -1.38 9.70 -14.37
CA GLN A 186 -1.24 8.41 -13.70
C GLN A 186 -2.52 7.55 -13.78
N TYR A 187 -3.68 8.14 -13.94
CA TYR A 187 -4.92 7.38 -14.19
C TYR A 187 -4.80 6.56 -15.47
N GLY A 188 -4.30 7.16 -16.56
CA GLY A 188 -4.10 6.45 -17.83
C GLY A 188 -3.06 5.34 -17.71
N LEU A 189 -1.95 5.56 -17.00
CA LEU A 189 -0.91 4.56 -16.77
C LEU A 189 -1.45 3.38 -15.94
N LEU A 190 -2.17 3.67 -14.85
CA LEU A 190 -2.78 2.63 -14.02
C LEU A 190 -3.86 1.87 -14.78
N ASN A 191 -4.62 2.54 -15.65
CA ASN A 191 -5.63 1.86 -16.47
C ASN A 191 -5.00 0.79 -17.37
N MET A 192 -3.84 1.05 -17.98
CA MET A 192 -3.11 0.01 -18.74
C MET A 192 -2.75 -1.18 -17.87
N LEU A 193 -2.29 -0.94 -16.65
CA LEU A 193 -1.96 -2.01 -15.69
C LEU A 193 -3.20 -2.79 -15.27
N HIS A 194 -4.32 -2.10 -15.04
CA HIS A 194 -5.58 -2.74 -14.70
C HIS A 194 -6.14 -3.57 -15.87
N MET A 195 -5.99 -3.11 -17.10
CA MET A 195 -6.35 -3.91 -18.29
C MET A 195 -5.53 -5.18 -18.37
N PHE A 196 -4.21 -5.11 -18.14
CA PHE A 196 -3.36 -6.29 -18.05
C PHE A 196 -3.85 -7.26 -16.97
N VAL A 197 -4.16 -6.76 -15.78
CA VAL A 197 -4.69 -7.59 -14.68
C VAL A 197 -6.04 -8.20 -15.06
N ASN A 198 -6.90 -7.46 -15.74
CA ASN A 198 -8.19 -7.96 -16.19
C ASN A 198 -8.06 -9.08 -17.25
N ASP A 199 -7.09 -8.94 -18.16
CA ASP A 199 -6.89 -9.90 -19.24
C ASP A 199 -6.16 -11.18 -18.79
N PHE A 200 -5.21 -11.06 -17.86
CA PHE A 200 -4.31 -12.15 -17.47
C PHE A 200 -4.42 -12.54 -15.98
N GLY A 201 -5.30 -11.91 -15.21
CA GLY A 201 -5.37 -12.10 -13.76
C GLY A 201 -5.65 -13.53 -13.34
N GLU A 202 -6.51 -14.25 -14.04
CA GLU A 202 -6.81 -15.67 -13.76
C GLU A 202 -5.57 -16.57 -13.94
N GLU A 203 -4.69 -16.21 -14.89
CA GLU A 203 -3.48 -16.98 -15.14
C GLU A 203 -2.40 -16.69 -14.10
N PHE A 204 -2.17 -15.42 -13.75
CA PHE A 204 -1.06 -15.09 -12.85
C PHE A 204 -1.42 -15.07 -11.36
N ALA A 205 -2.69 -14.93 -10.97
CA ALA A 205 -3.09 -14.93 -9.56
C ALA A 205 -2.62 -16.17 -8.77
N PRO A 206 -2.71 -17.41 -9.31
CA PRO A 206 -2.19 -18.60 -8.63
C PRO A 206 -0.65 -18.75 -8.70
N MET A 207 0.05 -17.94 -9.50
CA MET A 207 1.50 -18.02 -9.64
C MET A 207 2.20 -17.47 -8.42
N ILE A 208 3.28 -18.12 -8.00
CA ILE A 208 4.14 -17.63 -6.92
C ILE A 208 5.07 -16.53 -7.42
N ALA A 209 5.35 -15.57 -6.57
CA ALA A 209 6.37 -14.57 -6.82
C ALA A 209 7.76 -15.16 -6.54
N VAL A 210 8.68 -14.88 -7.45
CA VAL A 210 10.09 -15.28 -7.36
C VAL A 210 10.95 -14.06 -7.57
N ASP A 211 11.84 -13.79 -6.62
CA ASP A 211 12.78 -12.68 -6.72
C ASP A 211 13.91 -13.00 -7.72
N SER A 212 14.53 -11.95 -8.23
CA SER A 212 15.81 -12.12 -8.91
C SER A 212 16.83 -12.73 -7.95
N ALA A 213 17.73 -13.55 -8.47
CA ALA A 213 18.78 -14.21 -7.67
C ALA A 213 19.73 -13.19 -7.00
N ASN A 214 19.77 -11.97 -7.50
CA ASN A 214 20.61 -10.88 -6.98
C ASN A 214 19.71 -9.77 -6.45
N SER A 215 19.86 -9.40 -5.18
CA SER A 215 19.34 -8.12 -4.69
C SER A 215 20.07 -6.98 -5.40
N VAL A 216 19.32 -6.02 -5.91
CA VAL A 216 19.88 -4.84 -6.54
C VAL A 216 19.75 -3.69 -5.55
N GLU A 217 20.86 -3.08 -5.19
CA GLU A 217 20.87 -1.92 -4.29
C GLU A 217 20.28 -0.68 -4.95
N ALA A 218 19.83 0.25 -4.13
CA ALA A 218 19.12 1.44 -4.61
C ALA A 218 19.98 2.38 -5.48
N ASP A 219 21.29 2.33 -5.30
CA ASP A 219 22.27 3.13 -6.07
C ASP A 219 22.82 2.40 -7.31
N ASP A 220 22.46 1.12 -7.50
CA ASP A 220 22.82 0.39 -8.72
C ASP A 220 21.88 0.76 -9.86
N THR A 221 22.37 1.62 -10.75
CA THR A 221 21.65 2.07 -11.94
C THR A 221 21.93 1.22 -13.18
N ASN A 222 22.76 0.18 -13.08
CA ASN A 222 23.19 -0.64 -14.22
C ASN A 222 22.54 -2.01 -14.26
N SER A 223 22.28 -2.61 -13.10
CA SER A 223 21.67 -3.93 -13.02
C SER A 223 20.19 -3.90 -13.34
N LEU A 224 19.73 -4.87 -14.13
CA LEU A 224 18.30 -5.02 -14.43
C LEU A 224 17.53 -5.45 -13.17
N ARG A 225 16.53 -4.66 -12.82
CA ARG A 225 15.61 -4.96 -11.72
C ARG A 225 14.37 -5.66 -12.27
N TYR A 226 14.13 -6.88 -11.83
CA TYR A 226 12.96 -7.65 -12.25
C TYR A 226 12.45 -8.56 -11.13
N GLY A 227 11.16 -8.80 -11.16
CA GLY A 227 10.48 -9.85 -10.41
C GLY A 227 9.74 -10.76 -11.38
N MET A 228 9.44 -11.96 -10.96
CA MET A 228 8.74 -12.94 -11.78
C MET A 228 7.61 -13.60 -10.98
N ARG A 229 6.50 -13.85 -11.65
CA ARG A 229 5.46 -14.75 -11.16
C ARG A 229 5.40 -15.98 -12.05
N THR A 230 5.40 -17.16 -11.45
CA THR A 230 5.46 -18.40 -12.21
C THR A 230 4.71 -19.55 -11.53
N ASN A 231 4.22 -20.48 -12.34
CA ASN A 231 3.68 -21.78 -11.92
C ASN A 231 4.66 -22.93 -12.20
N GLY A 232 5.91 -22.63 -12.57
CA GLY A 232 6.95 -23.60 -12.93
C GLY A 232 6.93 -24.05 -14.40
N LYS A 233 5.90 -23.69 -15.17
CA LYS A 233 5.78 -24.01 -16.60
C LYS A 233 5.71 -22.76 -17.47
N SER A 234 5.07 -21.74 -16.97
CA SER A 234 4.93 -20.43 -17.59
C SER A 234 5.10 -19.35 -16.52
N GLY A 235 5.18 -18.10 -16.94
CA GLY A 235 5.30 -17.00 -15.99
C GLY A 235 5.26 -15.63 -16.67
N PHE A 236 5.17 -14.62 -15.84
CA PHE A 236 5.23 -13.22 -16.21
C PHE A 236 6.48 -12.61 -15.57
N VAL A 237 7.23 -11.84 -16.34
CA VAL A 237 8.39 -11.09 -15.87
C VAL A 237 8.01 -9.62 -15.82
N PHE A 238 8.17 -9.03 -14.65
CA PHE A 238 7.94 -7.63 -14.39
C PHE A 238 9.30 -6.93 -14.31
N VAL A 239 9.48 -5.88 -15.08
CA VAL A 239 10.74 -5.13 -15.13
C VAL A 239 10.48 -3.70 -14.69
N ASN A 240 11.23 -3.24 -13.70
CA ASN A 240 11.21 -1.84 -13.28
C ASN A 240 12.63 -1.29 -13.20
N HIS A 241 12.93 -0.32 -14.05
CA HIS A 241 14.22 0.40 -14.03
C HIS A 241 14.02 1.89 -13.74
N TYR A 242 12.89 2.23 -13.15
CA TYR A 242 12.55 3.57 -12.71
C TYR A 242 13.02 3.81 -11.26
N GLN A 243 13.69 4.99 -11.01
CA GLN A 243 14.37 5.45 -9.77
C GLN A 243 15.71 4.81 -9.50
#